data_2bf3b84bf41b90f0ca8072019bc2d5c5
#
_entry.id   2bf3b84bf41b90f0ca8072019bc2d5c5
#
_cell.length_a   1.000
_cell.length_b   1.000
_cell.length_c   1.000
_cell.angle_alpha   90.00
_cell.angle_beta   90.00
_cell.angle_gamma   90.00
#
_symmetry.space_group_name_H-M   'P 1'
#
loop_
_entity.id
_entity.type
_entity.pdbx_description
1 polymer ?
#
loop_
_entity_poly.entity_id
_entity_poly.type
_entity_poly.pdbx_seq_one_letter_code
_entity_poly.pdbx_strand_id
1 'polypeptide(L)'
;DVPMKCKKAGTDFVFICMENQSDICNIMPVRDMGYQYVKYTDQIKLWQKKNKKNNNYPSPITKVIHDNQKLKPVITLVLNYGNESWSNPICLYDLLDIPNEYKKYLEPWITNHQINVINLAEQGEEECKQYCSDFRYIVKYLACKGDKVKLDRFFHETEFKLNHPNAFLDWMSVMTHDTG
;
A
#
# COMPACT_ATOMS: atom_id res chain seq x y z
N ASP A 1 6.05 5.97 4.43
CA ASP A 1 5.91 4.86 3.47
C ASP A 1 6.93 3.78 3.80
N VAL A 2 6.47 2.62 4.21
CA VAL A 2 7.36 1.50 4.56
C VAL A 2 7.28 0.43 3.47
N PRO A 3 8.31 0.30 2.61
CA PRO A 3 8.36 -0.80 1.66
C PRO A 3 8.62 -2.11 2.39
N MET A 4 7.72 -3.06 2.26
CA MET A 4 7.91 -4.43 2.71
C MET A 4 8.30 -5.33 1.56
N LYS A 5 9.11 -6.37 1.86
CA LYS A 5 9.52 -7.37 0.89
C LYS A 5 8.97 -8.72 1.30
N CYS A 6 8.12 -9.30 0.45
CA CYS A 6 7.73 -10.68 0.63
C CYS A 6 8.82 -11.60 0.13
N LYS A 7 9.23 -12.58 0.95
CA LYS A 7 10.29 -13.55 0.63
C LYS A 7 9.75 -14.95 0.64
N LYS A 8 10.24 -15.75 -0.31
CA LYS A 8 10.07 -17.20 -0.32
C LYS A 8 11.45 -17.84 -0.48
N ALA A 9 11.83 -18.74 0.43
CA ALA A 9 13.15 -19.38 0.44
C ALA A 9 14.33 -18.39 0.35
N GLY A 10 14.24 -17.26 1.08
CA GLY A 10 15.27 -16.22 1.09
C GLY A 10 15.30 -15.28 -0.13
N THR A 11 14.46 -15.50 -1.12
CA THR A 11 14.40 -14.65 -2.33
C THR A 11 13.20 -13.73 -2.29
N ASP A 12 13.43 -12.42 -2.48
CA ASP A 12 12.34 -11.45 -2.65
C ASP A 12 11.55 -11.79 -3.91
N PHE A 13 10.22 -11.92 -3.85
CA PHE A 13 9.40 -12.21 -5.01
C PHE A 13 8.37 -11.11 -5.32
N VAL A 14 8.07 -10.25 -4.35
CA VAL A 14 7.19 -9.09 -4.53
C VAL A 14 7.60 -7.96 -3.59
N PHE A 15 7.39 -6.71 -4.01
CA PHE A 15 7.49 -5.54 -3.16
C PHE A 15 6.09 -5.05 -2.82
N ILE A 16 5.80 -4.90 -1.54
CA ILE A 16 4.55 -4.31 -1.06
C ILE A 16 4.91 -2.94 -0.48
N CYS A 17 4.29 -1.90 -1.01
CA CYS A 17 4.36 -0.55 -0.48
C CYS A 17 3.08 -0.27 0.29
N MET A 18 3.17 0.27 1.50
CA MET A 18 2.01 0.72 2.26
C MET A 18 2.01 2.24 2.30
N GLU A 19 0.90 2.81 1.89
CA GLU A 19 0.62 4.24 1.95
C GLU A 19 -0.46 4.47 3.01
N ASN A 20 -0.09 5.17 4.08
CA ASN A 20 -1.00 5.48 5.18
C ASN A 20 -1.71 6.79 4.89
N GLN A 21 -3.04 6.79 4.94
CA GLN A 21 -3.88 7.96 4.72
C GLN A 21 -4.78 8.20 5.92
N SER A 22 -4.63 9.36 6.58
CA SER A 22 -5.60 9.90 7.56
C SER A 22 -6.69 10.69 6.85
N ASP A 23 -6.29 11.39 5.79
CA ASP A 23 -7.17 12.16 4.93
C ASP A 23 -7.22 11.57 3.53
N ILE A 24 -8.38 11.58 2.92
CA ILE A 24 -8.58 10.97 1.61
C ILE A 24 -7.90 11.81 0.52
N CYS A 25 -6.94 11.21 -0.18
CA CYS A 25 -6.21 11.84 -1.28
C CYS A 25 -6.93 11.61 -2.61
N ASN A 26 -7.44 12.67 -3.22
CA ASN A 26 -8.21 12.61 -4.46
C ASN A 26 -7.40 12.27 -5.72
N ILE A 27 -6.06 12.34 -5.67
CA ILE A 27 -5.15 11.99 -6.78
C ILE A 27 -4.36 10.71 -6.49
N MET A 28 -4.84 9.86 -5.57
CA MET A 28 -4.11 8.69 -5.12
C MET A 28 -3.70 7.73 -6.25
N PRO A 29 -4.51 7.47 -7.30
CA PRO A 29 -4.08 6.68 -8.45
C PRO A 29 -2.83 7.22 -9.15
N VAL A 30 -2.69 8.53 -9.28
CA VAL A 30 -1.49 9.15 -9.88
C VAL A 30 -0.29 9.05 -8.95
N ARG A 31 -0.47 9.24 -7.65
CA ARG A 31 0.61 9.06 -6.66
C ARG A 31 1.12 7.63 -6.66
N ASP A 32 0.22 6.64 -6.70
CA ASP A 32 0.60 5.22 -6.73
C ASP A 32 1.40 4.86 -7.99
N MET A 33 1.02 5.37 -9.15
CA MET A 33 1.83 5.23 -10.38
C MET A 33 3.26 5.74 -10.15
N GLY A 34 3.42 6.88 -9.49
CA GLY A 34 4.72 7.44 -9.13
C GLY A 34 5.53 6.51 -8.21
N TYR A 35 4.92 5.94 -7.18
CA TYR A 35 5.58 4.99 -6.27
C TYR A 35 6.01 3.72 -6.99
N GLN A 36 5.15 3.14 -7.81
CA GLN A 36 5.50 1.96 -8.61
C GLN A 36 6.62 2.24 -9.58
N TYR A 37 6.59 3.40 -10.28
CA TYR A 37 7.67 3.82 -11.17
C TYR A 37 9.02 3.89 -10.46
N VAL A 38 9.08 4.52 -9.29
CA VAL A 38 10.31 4.60 -8.49
C VAL A 38 10.83 3.21 -8.13
N LYS A 39 9.97 2.31 -7.65
CA LYS A 39 10.36 0.94 -7.28
C LYS A 39 10.84 0.11 -8.46
N TYR A 40 10.20 0.22 -9.62
CA TYR A 40 10.68 -0.45 -10.84
C TYR A 40 12.03 0.14 -11.31
N THR A 41 12.18 1.46 -11.25
CA THR A 41 13.43 2.13 -11.60
C THR A 41 14.58 1.71 -10.68
N ASP A 42 14.34 1.57 -9.39
CA ASP A 42 15.34 1.09 -8.43
C ASP A 42 15.79 -0.34 -8.74
N GLN A 43 14.88 -1.23 -9.11
CA GLN A 43 15.21 -2.58 -9.54
C GLN A 43 16.10 -2.58 -10.80
N ILE A 44 15.79 -1.74 -11.78
CA ILE A 44 16.59 -1.57 -12.99
C ILE A 44 18.01 -1.08 -12.63
N LYS A 45 18.13 -0.06 -11.80
CA LYS A 45 19.42 0.46 -11.33
C LYS A 45 20.26 -0.61 -10.61
N LEU A 46 19.62 -1.46 -9.81
CA LEU A 46 20.29 -2.57 -9.14
C LEU A 46 20.85 -3.60 -10.14
N TRP A 47 20.08 -3.95 -11.18
CA TRP A 47 20.58 -4.81 -12.27
C TRP A 47 21.73 -4.18 -13.02
N GLN A 48 21.63 -2.90 -13.39
CA GLN A 48 22.71 -2.16 -14.04
C GLN A 48 24.00 -2.17 -13.21
N LYS A 49 23.89 -1.86 -11.91
CA LYS A 49 25.02 -1.88 -10.98
C LYS A 49 25.67 -3.26 -10.90
N LYS A 50 24.87 -4.33 -10.84
CA LYS A 50 25.35 -5.71 -10.82
C LYS A 50 26.05 -6.08 -12.13
N ASN A 51 25.46 -5.73 -13.27
CA ASN A 51 26.02 -5.99 -14.59
C ASN A 51 27.39 -5.26 -14.76
N LYS A 52 27.46 -3.99 -14.36
CA LYS A 52 28.71 -3.21 -14.39
C LYS A 52 29.80 -3.84 -13.50
N LYS A 53 29.45 -4.24 -12.28
CA LYS A 53 30.41 -4.89 -11.36
C LYS A 53 31.01 -6.18 -11.94
N ASN A 54 30.25 -6.92 -12.70
CA ASN A 54 30.63 -8.21 -13.26
C ASN A 54 31.19 -8.10 -14.71
N ASN A 55 31.37 -6.89 -15.25
CA ASN A 55 31.71 -6.64 -16.65
C ASN A 55 30.78 -7.37 -17.65
N ASN A 56 29.52 -7.59 -17.25
CA ASN A 56 28.52 -8.28 -18.03
C ASN A 56 27.45 -7.30 -18.52
N TYR A 57 27.69 -6.70 -19.68
CA TYR A 57 26.81 -5.69 -20.26
C TYR A 57 25.81 -6.34 -21.22
N PRO A 58 24.54 -5.85 -21.23
CA PRO A 58 23.56 -6.29 -22.21
C PRO A 58 24.01 -5.99 -23.64
N SER A 59 23.65 -6.87 -24.57
CA SER A 59 23.90 -6.65 -26.00
C SER A 59 22.56 -6.77 -26.75
N PRO A 60 22.26 -5.87 -27.66
CA PRO A 60 23.01 -4.64 -28.01
C PRO A 60 23.06 -3.62 -26.87
N ILE A 61 23.95 -2.64 -26.96
CA ILE A 61 24.16 -1.56 -25.98
C ILE A 61 22.87 -0.76 -25.66
N THR A 62 21.89 -0.77 -26.56
CA THR A 62 20.58 -0.15 -26.35
C THR A 62 19.74 -0.84 -25.28
N LYS A 63 20.04 -2.08 -24.89
CA LYS A 63 19.37 -2.76 -23.79
C LYS A 63 19.88 -2.27 -22.45
N VAL A 64 18.96 -1.91 -21.59
CA VAL A 64 19.27 -1.39 -20.24
C VAL A 64 19.61 -2.53 -19.28
N ILE A 65 18.95 -3.68 -19.43
CA ILE A 65 19.16 -4.93 -18.69
C ILE A 65 19.12 -6.12 -19.62
N HIS A 66 19.62 -7.29 -19.19
CA HIS A 66 19.56 -8.52 -19.99
C HIS A 66 18.13 -9.07 -20.09
N ASP A 67 17.83 -9.80 -21.18
CA ASP A 67 16.47 -10.36 -21.43
C ASP A 67 16.01 -11.34 -20.36
N ASN A 68 16.91 -12.01 -19.68
CA ASN A 68 16.63 -12.93 -18.57
C ASN A 68 16.52 -12.22 -17.21
N GLN A 69 16.84 -10.94 -17.13
CA GLN A 69 16.67 -10.13 -15.92
C GLN A 69 15.23 -9.61 -15.87
N LYS A 70 14.46 -10.08 -14.90
CA LYS A 70 13.05 -9.71 -14.73
C LYS A 70 12.90 -8.81 -13.53
N LEU A 71 11.92 -7.90 -13.61
CA LEU A 71 11.49 -7.09 -12.48
C LEU A 71 10.50 -7.89 -11.61
N LYS A 72 10.57 -7.66 -10.32
CA LYS A 72 9.60 -8.21 -9.37
C LYS A 72 8.37 -7.32 -9.34
N PRO A 73 7.17 -7.89 -9.21
CA PRO A 73 5.95 -7.11 -9.05
C PRO A 73 6.06 -6.12 -7.89
N VAL A 74 5.46 -4.95 -8.08
CA VAL A 74 5.26 -3.95 -7.04
C VAL A 74 3.77 -3.84 -6.81
N ILE A 75 3.34 -4.00 -5.56
CA ILE A 75 1.94 -3.86 -5.14
C ILE A 75 1.91 -2.73 -4.11
N THR A 76 1.05 -1.76 -4.32
CA THR A 76 0.76 -0.74 -3.32
C THR A 76 -0.56 -1.04 -2.63
N LEU A 77 -0.56 -0.98 -1.31
CA LEU A 77 -1.75 -1.02 -0.47
C LEU A 77 -1.95 0.35 0.17
N VAL A 78 -3.08 0.97 -0.10
CA VAL A 78 -3.48 2.23 0.51
C VAL A 78 -4.30 1.89 1.76
N LEU A 79 -3.73 2.15 2.94
CA LEU A 79 -4.39 1.92 4.21
C LEU A 79 -5.09 3.21 4.65
N ASN A 80 -6.40 3.25 4.52
CA ASN A 80 -7.22 4.33 5.05
C ASN A 80 -7.55 4.02 6.51
N TYR A 81 -7.00 4.83 7.43
CA TYR A 81 -7.28 4.77 8.86
C TYR A 81 -8.06 5.99 9.38
N GLY A 82 -8.48 6.87 8.47
CA GLY A 82 -9.41 7.95 8.75
C GLY A 82 -10.78 7.44 9.22
N ASN A 83 -11.60 8.37 9.70
CA ASN A 83 -12.95 8.05 10.17
C ASN A 83 -13.95 7.88 9.02
N GLU A 84 -13.58 8.30 7.81
CA GLU A 84 -14.43 8.26 6.63
C GLU A 84 -14.04 7.12 5.69
N SER A 85 -15.06 6.48 5.14
CA SER A 85 -14.87 5.52 4.06
C SER A 85 -14.22 6.18 2.85
N TRP A 86 -13.40 5.41 2.13
CA TRP A 86 -12.78 5.91 0.91
C TRP A 86 -13.84 6.25 -0.14
N SER A 87 -14.02 7.52 -0.43
CA SER A 87 -15.03 8.05 -1.36
C SER A 87 -14.43 8.66 -2.63
N ASN A 88 -13.09 8.76 -2.71
CA ASN A 88 -12.38 9.36 -3.83
C ASN A 88 -12.03 8.33 -4.93
N PRO A 89 -11.58 8.80 -6.10
CA PRO A 89 -11.18 7.95 -7.21
C PRO A 89 -10.26 6.80 -6.80
N ILE A 90 -10.58 5.59 -7.28
CA ILE A 90 -9.76 4.39 -7.08
C ILE A 90 -9.01 3.97 -8.34
N CYS A 91 -9.30 4.62 -9.46
CA CYS A 91 -8.59 4.34 -10.69
C CYS A 91 -8.30 5.63 -11.48
N LEU A 92 -7.34 5.52 -12.41
CA LEU A 92 -6.91 6.65 -13.22
C LEU A 92 -8.05 7.23 -14.08
N TYR A 93 -8.93 6.38 -14.61
CA TYR A 93 -10.04 6.85 -15.45
C TYR A 93 -10.97 7.81 -14.74
N ASP A 94 -11.15 7.67 -13.42
CA ASP A 94 -12.00 8.57 -12.62
C ASP A 94 -11.42 10.00 -12.52
N LEU A 95 -10.15 10.16 -12.86
CA LEU A 95 -9.41 11.43 -12.81
C LEU A 95 -9.25 12.08 -14.20
N LEU A 96 -9.57 11.35 -15.29
CA LEU A 96 -9.34 11.83 -16.64
C LEU A 96 -10.56 12.60 -17.16
N ASP A 97 -10.31 13.76 -17.72
CA ASP A 97 -11.31 14.53 -18.47
C ASP A 97 -11.40 13.98 -19.91
N ILE A 98 -12.23 12.95 -20.08
CA ILE A 98 -12.49 12.34 -21.38
C ILE A 98 -13.94 12.60 -21.78
N PRO A 99 -14.18 13.40 -22.86
CA PRO A 99 -15.53 13.61 -23.37
C PRO A 99 -16.17 12.27 -23.79
N ASN A 100 -17.46 12.09 -23.46
CA ASN A 100 -18.16 10.81 -23.65
C ASN A 100 -18.10 10.28 -25.08
N GLU A 101 -18.13 11.18 -26.08
CA GLU A 101 -18.05 10.83 -27.50
C GLU A 101 -16.71 10.20 -27.90
N TYR A 102 -15.62 10.50 -27.17
CA TYR A 102 -14.27 9.97 -27.44
C TYR A 102 -13.90 8.80 -26.54
N LYS A 103 -14.65 8.52 -25.48
CA LYS A 103 -14.32 7.53 -24.47
C LYS A 103 -13.98 6.16 -25.07
N LYS A 104 -14.86 5.61 -25.91
CA LYS A 104 -14.65 4.30 -26.56
C LYS A 104 -13.41 4.23 -27.48
N TYR A 105 -12.93 5.38 -27.98
CA TYR A 105 -11.76 5.44 -28.85
C TYR A 105 -10.47 5.59 -28.06
N LEU A 106 -10.50 6.25 -26.89
CA LEU A 106 -9.34 6.53 -26.06
C LEU A 106 -9.06 5.43 -25.02
N GLU A 107 -10.10 4.83 -24.45
CA GLU A 107 -9.96 3.76 -23.44
C GLU A 107 -8.99 2.62 -23.86
N PRO A 108 -9.00 2.10 -25.10
CA PRO A 108 -8.07 1.05 -25.48
C PRO A 108 -6.59 1.46 -25.45
N TRP A 109 -6.30 2.76 -25.45
CA TRP A 109 -4.94 3.32 -25.47
C TRP A 109 -4.45 3.80 -24.12
N ILE A 110 -5.33 3.88 -23.12
CA ILE A 110 -5.01 4.36 -21.79
C ILE A 110 -5.03 3.17 -20.83
N THR A 111 -3.89 2.88 -20.20
CA THR A 111 -3.84 1.89 -19.12
C THR A 111 -4.53 2.45 -17.89
N ASN A 112 -5.68 1.86 -17.53
CA ASN A 112 -6.39 2.26 -16.32
C ASN A 112 -5.68 1.72 -15.07
N HIS A 113 -4.91 2.57 -14.42
CA HIS A 113 -4.23 2.22 -13.19
C HIS A 113 -5.20 2.22 -12.01
N GLN A 114 -5.30 1.10 -11.30
CA GLN A 114 -6.19 0.93 -10.15
C GLN A 114 -5.38 0.76 -8.87
N ILE A 115 -5.80 1.42 -7.80
CA ILE A 115 -5.21 1.30 -6.46
C ILE A 115 -5.94 0.24 -5.63
N ASN A 116 -5.22 -0.33 -4.64
CA ASN A 116 -5.78 -1.26 -3.67
C ASN A 116 -6.01 -0.53 -2.35
N VAL A 117 -7.24 -0.18 -2.05
CA VAL A 117 -7.61 0.52 -0.82
C VAL A 117 -8.12 -0.47 0.22
N ILE A 118 -7.66 -0.33 1.45
CA ILE A 118 -8.15 -1.05 2.62
C ILE A 118 -8.61 -0.03 3.66
N ASN A 119 -9.93 0.04 3.90
CA ASN A 119 -10.52 0.86 4.95
C ASN A 119 -10.39 0.11 6.27
N LEU A 120 -9.46 0.52 7.12
CA LEU A 120 -9.18 -0.20 8.38
C LEU A 120 -10.32 -0.03 9.40
N ALA A 121 -11.00 1.10 9.41
CA ALA A 121 -12.14 1.37 10.29
C ALA A 121 -13.39 0.53 9.94
N GLU A 122 -13.47 -0.02 8.73
CA GLU A 122 -14.59 -0.83 8.26
C GLU A 122 -14.36 -2.34 8.40
N GLN A 123 -13.19 -2.74 8.88
CA GLN A 123 -12.87 -4.17 9.05
C GLN A 123 -13.74 -4.78 10.14
N GLY A 124 -14.45 -5.86 9.82
CA GLY A 124 -15.22 -6.64 10.77
C GLY A 124 -14.32 -7.54 11.65
N GLU A 125 -14.96 -8.25 12.58
CA GLU A 125 -14.21 -9.15 13.49
C GLU A 125 -13.50 -10.29 12.76
N GLU A 126 -14.10 -10.81 11.68
CA GLU A 126 -13.49 -11.90 10.90
C GLU A 126 -12.27 -11.43 10.11
N GLU A 127 -12.33 -10.23 9.53
CA GLU A 127 -11.19 -9.63 8.86
C GLU A 127 -10.06 -9.32 9.86
N CYS A 128 -10.40 -8.83 11.05
CA CYS A 128 -9.42 -8.57 12.10
C CYS A 128 -8.65 -9.82 12.55
N LYS A 129 -9.29 -11.00 12.54
CA LYS A 129 -8.66 -12.28 12.89
C LYS A 129 -7.58 -12.71 11.89
N GLN A 130 -7.60 -12.21 10.66
CA GLN A 130 -6.61 -12.53 9.64
C GLN A 130 -5.25 -11.87 9.92
N TYR A 131 -5.21 -10.83 10.73
CA TYR A 131 -3.96 -10.16 11.12
C TYR A 131 -3.27 -10.91 12.26
N CYS A 132 -2.10 -11.48 11.98
CA CYS A 132 -1.36 -12.32 12.93
C CYS A 132 -0.42 -11.55 13.88
N SER A 133 -0.19 -10.24 13.62
CA SER A 133 0.71 -9.39 14.42
C SER A 133 -0.06 -8.47 15.36
N ASP A 134 0.64 -7.63 16.12
CA ASP A 134 0.05 -6.58 16.96
C ASP A 134 -0.84 -5.61 16.16
N PHE A 135 -0.65 -5.54 14.85
CA PHE A 135 -1.49 -4.77 13.92
C PHE A 135 -2.98 -5.14 14.03
N ARG A 136 -3.34 -6.38 14.39
CA ARG A 136 -4.74 -6.79 14.67
C ARG A 136 -5.43 -5.93 15.71
N TYR A 137 -4.69 -5.49 16.74
CA TYR A 137 -5.25 -4.65 17.80
C TYR A 137 -5.46 -3.21 17.31
N ILE A 138 -4.57 -2.75 16.43
CA ILE A 138 -4.71 -1.45 15.75
C ILE A 138 -5.98 -1.43 14.90
N VAL A 139 -6.18 -2.46 14.08
CA VAL A 139 -7.37 -2.55 13.21
C VAL A 139 -8.65 -2.63 14.05
N LYS A 140 -8.66 -3.45 15.12
CA LYS A 140 -9.80 -3.52 16.05
C LYS A 140 -10.10 -2.18 16.72
N TYR A 141 -9.07 -1.46 17.16
CA TYR A 141 -9.21 -0.12 17.73
C TYR A 141 -9.86 0.83 16.73
N LEU A 142 -9.35 0.89 15.48
CA LEU A 142 -9.89 1.75 14.43
C LEU A 142 -11.35 1.43 14.10
N ALA A 143 -11.71 0.14 14.06
CA ALA A 143 -13.09 -0.30 13.85
C ALA A 143 -14.05 0.09 15.01
N CYS A 144 -13.51 0.38 16.19
CA CYS A 144 -14.29 0.78 17.38
C CYS A 144 -14.26 2.29 17.64
N LYS A 145 -13.29 3.04 17.06
CA LYS A 145 -12.97 4.43 17.41
C LYS A 145 -14.18 5.39 17.37
N GLY A 146 -15.14 5.16 16.46
CA GLY A 146 -16.36 5.97 16.34
C GLY A 146 -17.49 5.63 17.30
N ASP A 147 -17.38 4.56 18.12
CA ASP A 147 -18.42 4.04 18.98
C ASP A 147 -17.90 3.82 20.42
N LYS A 148 -18.32 4.68 21.33
CA LYS A 148 -17.86 4.64 22.74
C LYS A 148 -18.10 3.30 23.41
N VAL A 149 -19.24 2.62 23.13
CA VAL A 149 -19.58 1.33 23.73
C VAL A 149 -18.65 0.23 23.21
N LYS A 150 -18.40 0.22 21.91
CA LYS A 150 -17.45 -0.73 21.30
C LYS A 150 -16.02 -0.48 21.76
N LEU A 151 -15.62 0.79 21.90
CA LEU A 151 -14.30 1.15 22.37
C LEU A 151 -14.07 0.74 23.83
N ASP A 152 -15.05 0.98 24.70
CA ASP A 152 -15.01 0.53 26.10
C ASP A 152 -14.89 -1.01 26.18
N ARG A 153 -15.69 -1.72 25.42
CA ARG A 153 -15.61 -3.18 25.33
C ARG A 153 -14.25 -3.66 24.80
N PHE A 154 -13.71 -2.98 23.77
CA PHE A 154 -12.40 -3.30 23.24
C PHE A 154 -11.30 -3.24 24.32
N PHE A 155 -11.29 -2.23 25.17
CA PHE A 155 -10.27 -2.10 26.21
C PHE A 155 -10.49 -3.06 27.38
N HIS A 156 -11.74 -3.37 27.75
CA HIS A 156 -12.05 -4.23 28.91
C HIS A 156 -12.03 -5.74 28.57
N GLU A 157 -12.46 -6.13 27.37
CA GLU A 157 -12.59 -7.53 27.00
C GLU A 157 -11.42 -8.08 26.16
N THR A 158 -10.54 -7.21 25.65
CA THR A 158 -9.42 -7.67 24.84
C THR A 158 -8.22 -8.06 25.70
N GLU A 159 -7.86 -9.34 25.66
CA GLU A 159 -6.58 -9.80 26.23
C GLU A 159 -5.45 -9.43 25.27
N PHE A 160 -4.69 -8.38 25.61
CA PHE A 160 -3.57 -7.91 24.80
C PHE A 160 -2.36 -8.82 24.98
N LYS A 161 -1.96 -9.51 23.92
CA LYS A 161 -0.70 -10.27 23.83
C LYS A 161 0.20 -9.63 22.78
N LEU A 162 0.93 -8.60 23.21
CA LEU A 162 1.75 -7.78 22.31
C LEU A 162 3.15 -8.35 22.18
N ASN A 163 3.62 -8.46 20.92
CA ASN A 163 5.00 -8.81 20.60
C ASN A 163 5.92 -7.57 20.63
N HIS A 164 5.37 -6.38 20.32
CA HIS A 164 6.08 -5.11 20.25
C HIS A 164 5.30 -4.02 21.01
N PRO A 165 5.20 -4.10 22.37
CA PRO A 165 4.35 -3.23 23.17
C PRO A 165 4.69 -1.74 23.01
N ASN A 166 5.98 -1.38 22.95
CA ASN A 166 6.39 0.02 22.82
C ASN A 166 5.91 0.60 21.48
N ALA A 167 6.11 -0.10 20.37
CA ALA A 167 5.65 0.35 19.05
C ALA A 167 4.11 0.46 18.98
N PHE A 168 3.40 -0.42 19.66
CA PHE A 168 1.94 -0.34 19.76
C PHE A 168 1.50 0.88 20.57
N LEU A 169 2.14 1.15 21.72
CA LEU A 169 1.84 2.33 22.56
C LEU A 169 2.18 3.64 21.86
N ASP A 170 3.33 3.70 21.16
CA ASP A 170 3.71 4.87 20.36
C ASP A 170 2.66 5.17 19.29
N TRP A 171 2.19 4.13 18.59
CA TRP A 171 1.14 4.27 17.59
C TRP A 171 -0.18 4.73 18.23
N MET A 172 -0.58 4.13 19.36
CA MET A 172 -1.80 4.51 20.09
C MET A 172 -1.73 5.97 20.54
N SER A 173 -0.57 6.44 21.01
CA SER A 173 -0.40 7.83 21.44
C SER A 173 -0.61 8.82 20.29
N VAL A 174 -0.11 8.52 19.10
CA VAL A 174 -0.33 9.34 17.90
C VAL A 174 -1.83 9.39 17.54
N MET A 175 -2.50 8.23 17.53
CA MET A 175 -3.90 8.13 17.12
C MET A 175 -4.90 8.72 18.12
N THR A 176 -4.56 8.78 19.41
CA THR A 176 -5.41 9.37 20.43
C THR A 176 -5.25 10.90 20.54
N HIS A 177 -4.12 11.44 20.09
CA HIS A 177 -3.88 12.89 20.10
C HIS A 177 -4.49 13.62 18.89
N ASP A 178 -4.78 12.91 17.79
CA ASP A 178 -5.47 13.43 16.60
C ASP A 178 -7.00 13.59 16.78
N THR A 179 -7.53 13.38 17.98
CA THR A 179 -8.94 13.66 18.30
C THR A 179 -9.07 15.04 18.92
N GLY A 180 -8.71 16.08 18.14
CA GLY A 180 -9.04 17.46 18.46
C GLY A 180 -10.52 17.77 18.24
#